data_53bfaef44b949f8ec61c71739f99d1ee
#
_entry.id   53bfaef44b949f8ec61c71739f99d1ee
#
_cell.length_a   1.000
_cell.length_b   1.000
_cell.length_c   1.000
_cell.angle_alpha   90.00
_cell.angle_beta   90.00
_cell.angle_gamma   90.00
#
_symmetry.space_group_name_H-M   'P 1'
#
loop_
_entity.id
_entity.type
_entity.pdbx_description
1 polymer ?
#
loop_
_entity_poly.entity_id
_entity_poly.type
_entity_poly.pdbx_seq_one_letter_code
_entity_poly.pdbx_strand_id
1 'polypeptide(L)'
;FEVDVGDGSRAVVIIHHDGRREVFRRADPDADSDKLFDLTAGQARTVGSILSGAYFESVPTDDLTVPLGEAIIEWIDVGADSPISSATLGEAHVRRETGASVIAIQRGEQTIANPDSATTIETGDILVTLGTREEQAAVEALVAGDD
;
A
#
# COMPACT_ATOMS: atom_id res chain seq x y z
N PHE A 1 20.35 -5.60 -5.75
CA PHE A 1 19.37 -6.63 -5.36
C PHE A 1 19.22 -7.63 -6.48
N GLU A 2 19.19 -8.90 -6.15
CA GLU A 2 18.99 -9.98 -7.12
C GLU A 2 17.79 -10.83 -6.68
N VAL A 3 16.92 -11.15 -7.63
CA VAL A 3 15.73 -11.97 -7.42
C VAL A 3 15.73 -13.10 -8.45
N ASP A 4 15.53 -14.32 -8.01
CA ASP A 4 15.31 -15.47 -8.90
C ASP A 4 13.92 -15.31 -9.55
N VAL A 5 13.88 -15.37 -10.89
CA VAL A 5 12.64 -15.19 -11.64
C VAL A 5 12.20 -16.46 -12.37
N GLY A 6 12.80 -17.59 -12.01
CA GLY A 6 12.56 -18.89 -12.63
C GLY A 6 13.48 -19.15 -13.84
N ASP A 7 13.43 -20.37 -14.36
CA ASP A 7 14.26 -20.84 -15.48
C ASP A 7 15.77 -20.66 -15.30
N GLY A 8 16.23 -20.55 -14.02
CA GLY A 8 17.62 -20.27 -13.68
C GLY A 8 18.08 -18.84 -13.95
N SER A 9 17.20 -17.97 -14.42
CA SER A 9 17.52 -16.56 -14.65
C SER A 9 17.23 -15.70 -13.42
N ARG A 10 17.88 -14.53 -13.34
CA ARG A 10 17.74 -13.56 -12.26
C ARG A 10 17.39 -12.18 -12.79
N ALA A 11 16.51 -11.50 -12.08
CA ALA A 11 16.35 -10.05 -12.20
C ALA A 11 17.34 -9.37 -11.24
N VAL A 12 18.11 -8.43 -11.77
CA VAL A 12 19.06 -7.63 -11.00
C VAL A 12 18.58 -6.19 -11.01
N VAL A 13 18.38 -5.60 -9.83
CA VAL A 13 17.93 -4.22 -9.67
C VAL A 13 19.01 -3.42 -8.95
N ILE A 14 19.48 -2.35 -9.57
CA ILE A 14 20.42 -1.39 -9.01
C ILE A 14 19.64 -0.12 -8.66
N ILE A 15 19.70 0.30 -7.40
CA ILE A 15 19.10 1.54 -6.92
C ILE A 15 20.19 2.58 -6.72
N HIS A 16 20.08 3.69 -7.44
CA HIS A 16 20.99 4.82 -7.33
C HIS A 16 20.56 5.82 -6.25
N HIS A 17 21.49 6.60 -5.72
CA HIS A 17 21.20 7.61 -4.69
C HIS A 17 20.26 8.73 -5.17
N ASP A 18 20.21 8.99 -6.49
CA ASP A 18 19.28 9.93 -7.11
C ASP A 18 17.85 9.39 -7.27
N GLY A 19 17.63 8.14 -6.83
CA GLY A 19 16.35 7.47 -6.91
C GLY A 19 16.08 6.77 -8.25
N ARG A 20 17.01 6.78 -9.19
CA ARG A 20 16.94 6.00 -10.44
C ARG A 20 17.14 4.52 -10.14
N ARG A 21 16.45 3.65 -10.86
CA ARG A 21 16.61 2.19 -10.81
C ARG A 21 17.00 1.69 -12.20
N GLU A 22 17.98 0.80 -12.24
CA GLU A 22 18.34 0.06 -13.44
C GLU A 22 17.95 -1.39 -13.26
N VAL A 23 17.27 -1.96 -14.24
CA VAL A 23 16.81 -3.35 -14.21
C VAL A 23 17.53 -4.12 -15.30
N PHE A 24 18.13 -5.24 -14.90
CA PHE A 24 18.87 -6.15 -15.75
C PHE A 24 18.29 -7.56 -15.65
N ARG A 25 18.54 -8.35 -16.66
CA ARG A 25 18.34 -9.79 -16.65
C ARG A 25 19.68 -10.49 -16.72
N ARG A 26 19.89 -11.49 -15.89
CA ARG A 26 21.00 -12.44 -15.97
C ARG A 26 20.43 -13.81 -16.31
N ALA A 27 20.83 -14.38 -17.45
CA ALA A 27 20.27 -15.63 -17.96
C ALA A 27 20.69 -16.84 -17.12
N ASP A 28 21.93 -16.82 -16.62
CA ASP A 28 22.48 -17.84 -15.71
C ASP A 28 23.53 -17.19 -14.79
N PRO A 29 24.00 -17.89 -13.73
CA PRO A 29 24.95 -17.32 -12.75
C PRO A 29 26.29 -16.84 -13.33
N ASP A 30 26.71 -17.42 -14.42
CA ASP A 30 28.01 -17.14 -15.09
C ASP A 30 27.85 -16.18 -16.27
N ALA A 31 26.63 -15.80 -16.66
CA ALA A 31 26.34 -14.89 -17.74
C ALA A 31 26.48 -13.43 -17.35
N ASP A 32 26.82 -12.58 -18.31
CA ASP A 32 26.72 -11.14 -18.16
C ASP A 32 25.25 -10.71 -17.99
N SER A 33 25.04 -9.59 -17.32
CA SER A 33 23.70 -9.04 -17.11
C SER A 33 23.32 -8.12 -18.26
N ASP A 34 22.20 -8.42 -18.91
CA ASP A 34 21.63 -7.58 -19.97
C ASP A 34 20.71 -6.54 -19.36
N LYS A 35 20.96 -5.25 -19.67
CA LYS A 35 20.11 -4.17 -19.22
C LYS A 35 18.79 -4.20 -19.96
N LEU A 36 17.69 -4.20 -19.20
CA LEU A 36 16.34 -4.18 -19.74
C LEU A 36 15.82 -2.75 -19.88
N PHE A 37 15.84 -1.98 -18.79
CA PHE A 37 15.34 -0.60 -18.77
C PHE A 37 15.78 0.17 -17.51
N ASP A 38 15.61 1.49 -17.57
CA ASP A 38 15.74 2.40 -16.44
C ASP A 38 14.36 2.86 -15.95
N LEU A 39 14.24 3.07 -14.66
CA LEU A 39 13.03 3.61 -14.04
C LEU A 39 13.37 4.78 -13.11
N THR A 40 12.58 5.82 -13.16
CA THR A 40 12.55 6.82 -12.09
C THR A 40 11.94 6.22 -10.82
N ALA A 41 12.09 6.89 -9.68
CA ALA A 41 11.47 6.46 -8.42
C ALA A 41 9.93 6.31 -8.54
N GLY A 42 9.27 7.20 -9.29
CA GLY A 42 7.83 7.14 -9.54
C GLY A 42 7.43 5.95 -10.40
N GLN A 43 8.12 5.75 -11.52
CA GLN A 43 7.88 4.61 -12.41
C GLN A 43 8.12 3.27 -11.71
N ALA A 44 9.15 3.19 -10.85
CA ALA A 44 9.43 1.97 -10.09
C ALA A 44 8.31 1.64 -9.09
N ARG A 45 7.72 2.65 -8.44
CA ARG A 45 6.54 2.44 -7.58
C ARG A 45 5.35 1.93 -8.37
N THR A 46 5.06 2.54 -9.53
CA THR A 46 3.96 2.11 -10.41
C THR A 46 4.16 0.67 -10.87
N VAL A 47 5.33 0.33 -11.40
CA VAL A 47 5.64 -1.05 -11.85
C VAL A 47 5.57 -2.02 -10.67
N GLY A 48 6.12 -1.66 -9.51
CA GLY A 48 6.07 -2.48 -8.31
C GLY A 48 4.65 -2.75 -7.83
N SER A 49 3.77 -1.74 -7.85
CA SER A 49 2.36 -1.91 -7.48
C SER A 49 1.59 -2.81 -8.46
N ILE A 50 1.87 -2.70 -9.76
CA ILE A 50 1.28 -3.59 -10.78
C ILE A 50 1.73 -5.04 -10.53
N LEU A 51 3.04 -5.26 -10.35
CA LEU A 51 3.59 -6.60 -10.16
C LEU A 51 3.14 -7.26 -8.85
N SER A 52 2.93 -6.47 -7.79
CA SER A 52 2.42 -6.95 -6.51
C SER A 52 0.91 -7.16 -6.48
N GLY A 53 0.19 -6.80 -7.55
CA GLY A 53 -1.27 -6.82 -7.60
C GLY A 53 -1.94 -5.69 -6.79
N ALA A 54 -1.16 -4.73 -6.31
CA ALA A 54 -1.65 -3.56 -5.58
C ALA A 54 -1.97 -2.37 -6.49
N TYR A 55 -1.91 -2.56 -7.81
CA TYR A 55 -2.29 -1.53 -8.77
C TYR A 55 -3.81 -1.47 -8.88
N PHE A 56 -4.37 -0.40 -8.32
CA PHE A 56 -5.76 -0.05 -8.55
C PHE A 56 -5.80 0.95 -9.72
N GLU A 57 -6.28 0.50 -10.86
CA GLU A 57 -6.74 1.43 -11.88
C GLU A 57 -7.96 2.16 -11.28
N SER A 58 -7.80 3.45 -10.99
CA SER A 58 -8.92 4.25 -10.52
C SER A 58 -9.99 4.22 -11.59
N VAL A 59 -11.09 3.49 -11.32
CA VAL A 59 -12.31 3.64 -12.11
C VAL A 59 -12.71 5.10 -11.97
N PRO A 60 -12.85 5.87 -13.08
CA PRO A 60 -13.32 7.24 -13.01
C PRO A 60 -14.75 7.23 -12.48
N THR A 61 -14.92 7.44 -11.20
CA THR A 61 -16.17 7.84 -10.61
C THR A 61 -16.21 9.36 -10.69
N ASP A 62 -17.12 9.87 -11.49
CA ASP A 62 -17.29 11.30 -11.80
C ASP A 62 -17.51 12.21 -10.57
N ASP A 63 -17.46 11.69 -9.34
CA ASP A 63 -17.73 12.42 -8.10
C ASP A 63 -16.61 12.39 -7.04
N LEU A 64 -15.42 11.83 -7.33
CA LEU A 64 -14.28 11.83 -6.41
C LEU A 64 -13.04 12.42 -7.09
N THR A 65 -13.07 13.73 -7.30
CA THR A 65 -11.86 14.49 -7.61
C THR A 65 -11.07 14.69 -6.31
N VAL A 66 -10.40 13.64 -5.84
CA VAL A 66 -9.36 13.79 -4.83
C VAL A 66 -8.07 14.04 -5.61
N PRO A 67 -7.44 15.21 -5.50
CA PRO A 67 -6.12 15.41 -6.06
C PRO A 67 -5.15 14.46 -5.32
N LEU A 68 -4.75 13.38 -5.99
CA LEU A 68 -3.78 12.39 -5.48
C LEU A 68 -2.39 12.98 -5.20
N GLY A 69 -2.19 14.28 -5.41
CA GLY A 69 -0.90 14.94 -5.26
C GLY A 69 -0.33 14.93 -3.83
N GLU A 70 -1.18 14.83 -2.81
CA GLU A 70 -0.77 14.88 -1.40
C GLU A 70 -1.25 13.65 -0.60
N ALA A 71 -2.03 12.76 -1.21
CA ALA A 71 -2.51 11.56 -0.55
C ALA A 71 -1.42 10.48 -0.50
N ILE A 72 -1.27 9.87 0.66
CA ILE A 72 -0.37 8.74 0.93
C ILE A 72 -1.18 7.54 1.38
N ILE A 73 -0.60 6.36 1.21
CA ILE A 73 -1.16 5.11 1.74
C ILE A 73 -0.33 4.71 2.95
N GLU A 74 -1.01 4.40 4.06
CA GLU A 74 -0.37 3.90 5.26
C GLU A 74 -1.04 2.61 5.75
N TRP A 75 -0.28 1.83 6.51
CA TRP A 75 -0.69 0.58 7.15
C TRP A 75 -0.68 0.81 8.65
N ILE A 76 -1.85 0.73 9.28
CA ILE A 76 -2.06 1.07 10.69
C ILE A 76 -2.54 -0.16 11.43
N ASP A 77 -1.78 -0.61 12.41
CA ASP A 77 -2.08 -1.79 13.21
C ASP A 77 -3.19 -1.50 14.23
N VAL A 78 -4.20 -2.36 14.30
CA VAL A 78 -5.25 -2.30 15.31
C VAL A 78 -4.84 -3.12 16.53
N GLY A 79 -4.40 -2.43 17.56
CA GLY A 79 -4.01 -3.04 18.83
C GLY A 79 -5.22 -3.58 19.63
N ALA A 80 -4.91 -4.38 20.66
CA ALA A 80 -5.95 -4.93 21.54
C ALA A 80 -6.73 -3.85 22.33
N ASP A 81 -6.07 -2.74 22.65
CA ASP A 81 -6.65 -1.62 23.40
C ASP A 81 -7.28 -0.56 22.48
N SER A 82 -7.31 -0.80 21.16
CA SER A 82 -7.88 0.13 20.20
C SER A 82 -9.39 0.30 20.42
N PRO A 83 -9.89 1.54 20.54
CA PRO A 83 -11.32 1.80 20.77
C PRO A 83 -12.20 1.38 19.58
N ILE A 84 -11.62 1.23 18.39
CA ILE A 84 -12.34 0.78 17.21
C ILE A 84 -12.26 -0.75 16.99
N SER A 85 -11.50 -1.46 17.83
CA SER A 85 -11.49 -2.94 17.81
C SER A 85 -12.86 -3.49 18.16
N SER A 86 -13.36 -4.42 17.38
CA SER A 86 -14.69 -5.04 17.45
C SER A 86 -15.85 -4.14 16.96
N ALA A 87 -15.59 -2.91 16.55
CA ALA A 87 -16.58 -2.06 15.88
C ALA A 87 -16.61 -2.38 14.37
N THR A 88 -17.71 -2.07 13.71
CA THR A 88 -17.75 -2.04 12.25
C THR A 88 -17.11 -0.76 11.72
N LEU A 89 -16.67 -0.76 10.47
CA LEU A 89 -16.18 0.47 9.83
C LEU A 89 -17.19 1.61 9.86
N GLY A 90 -18.48 1.28 9.77
CA GLY A 90 -19.57 2.25 9.89
C GLY A 90 -19.65 2.88 11.28
N GLU A 91 -19.49 2.09 12.35
CA GLU A 91 -19.51 2.56 13.75
C GLU A 91 -18.24 3.31 14.12
N ALA A 92 -17.09 2.89 13.58
CA ALA A 92 -15.81 3.56 13.80
C ALA A 92 -15.72 4.94 13.14
N HIS A 93 -16.58 5.23 12.16
CA HIS A 93 -16.66 6.52 11.45
C HIS A 93 -15.32 7.06 10.95
N VAL A 94 -14.34 6.19 10.61
CA VAL A 94 -12.97 6.58 10.26
C VAL A 94 -12.95 7.76 9.30
N ARG A 95 -13.63 7.65 8.15
CA ARG A 95 -13.63 8.71 7.14
C ARG A 95 -14.26 10.02 7.65
N ARG A 96 -15.28 9.93 8.46
CA ARG A 96 -15.98 11.12 8.99
C ARG A 96 -15.13 11.86 10.01
N GLU A 97 -14.44 11.13 10.86
CA GLU A 97 -13.62 11.69 11.95
C GLU A 97 -12.25 12.15 11.50
N THR A 98 -11.68 11.48 10.49
CA THR A 98 -10.28 11.71 10.07
C THR A 98 -10.12 12.30 8.66
N GLY A 99 -11.10 12.10 7.78
CA GLY A 99 -11.01 12.43 6.37
C GLY A 99 -10.42 11.30 5.52
N ALA A 100 -9.60 10.42 6.10
CA ALA A 100 -8.97 9.30 5.40
C ALA A 100 -9.98 8.19 5.05
N SER A 101 -9.67 7.42 4.03
CA SER A 101 -10.48 6.27 3.60
C SER A 101 -9.75 4.96 3.88
N VAL A 102 -10.44 3.99 4.47
CA VAL A 102 -9.94 2.61 4.59
C VAL A 102 -10.19 1.91 3.25
N ILE A 103 -9.13 1.56 2.55
CA ILE A 103 -9.20 0.93 1.22
C ILE A 103 -9.03 -0.58 1.27
N ALA A 104 -8.42 -1.11 2.32
CA ALA A 104 -8.31 -2.54 2.58
C ALA A 104 -8.10 -2.82 4.07
N ILE A 105 -8.37 -4.05 4.48
CA ILE A 105 -8.01 -4.59 5.80
C ILE A 105 -7.19 -5.86 5.57
N GLN A 106 -6.00 -5.93 6.14
CA GLN A 106 -5.21 -7.15 6.20
C GLN A 106 -5.49 -7.87 7.52
N ARG A 107 -5.95 -9.12 7.42
CA ARG A 107 -6.23 -10.00 8.56
C ARG A 107 -5.45 -11.28 8.40
N GLY A 108 -4.30 -11.38 9.08
CA GLY A 108 -3.36 -12.46 8.86
C GLY A 108 -2.91 -12.50 7.40
N GLU A 109 -3.15 -13.62 6.71
CA GLU A 109 -2.81 -13.79 5.29
C GLU A 109 -3.93 -13.34 4.32
N GLN A 110 -5.07 -12.92 4.84
CA GLN A 110 -6.21 -12.48 4.03
C GLN A 110 -6.22 -10.96 3.86
N THR A 111 -6.63 -10.51 2.68
CA THR A 111 -6.88 -9.10 2.40
C THR A 111 -8.34 -8.90 2.05
N ILE A 112 -9.03 -8.07 2.83
CA ILE A 112 -10.39 -7.61 2.55
C ILE A 112 -10.26 -6.31 1.79
N ALA A 113 -10.43 -6.34 0.47
CA ALA A 113 -10.36 -5.16 -0.39
C ALA A 113 -11.71 -4.44 -0.40
N ASN A 114 -11.67 -3.10 -0.42
CA ASN A 114 -12.87 -2.27 -0.41
C ASN A 114 -13.90 -2.70 0.66
N PRO A 115 -13.50 -2.74 1.93
CA PRO A 115 -14.40 -3.16 2.99
C PRO A 115 -15.62 -2.21 3.06
N ASP A 116 -16.79 -2.78 3.22
CA ASP A 116 -18.01 -2.00 3.40
C ASP A 116 -18.21 -1.54 4.85
N SER A 117 -19.23 -0.74 5.07
CA SER A 117 -19.53 -0.19 6.42
C SER A 117 -19.91 -1.27 7.45
N ALA A 118 -20.33 -2.45 7.02
CA ALA A 118 -20.69 -3.58 7.89
C ALA A 118 -19.49 -4.45 8.25
N THR A 119 -18.33 -4.23 7.61
CA THR A 119 -17.11 -4.97 7.90
C THR A 119 -16.61 -4.66 9.31
N THR A 120 -16.48 -5.70 10.15
CA THR A 120 -15.97 -5.58 11.52
C THR A 120 -14.45 -5.45 11.50
N ILE A 121 -13.92 -4.54 12.32
CA ILE A 121 -12.49 -4.37 12.59
C ILE A 121 -12.13 -5.29 13.76
N GLU A 122 -11.10 -6.10 13.63
CA GLU A 122 -10.64 -7.02 14.67
C GLU A 122 -9.27 -6.62 15.20
N THR A 123 -8.99 -6.99 16.45
CA THR A 123 -7.64 -6.85 17.00
C THR A 123 -6.65 -7.64 16.15
N GLY A 124 -5.53 -7.02 15.79
CA GLY A 124 -4.51 -7.60 14.93
C GLY A 124 -4.74 -7.35 13.44
N ASP A 125 -5.84 -6.69 13.07
CA ASP A 125 -6.02 -6.18 11.71
C ASP A 125 -5.01 -5.08 11.40
N ILE A 126 -4.64 -4.96 10.14
CA ILE A 126 -3.91 -3.83 9.62
C ILE A 126 -4.85 -3.08 8.68
N LEU A 127 -5.18 -1.85 9.03
CA LEU A 127 -5.97 -0.97 8.16
C LEU A 127 -5.05 -0.36 7.10
N VAL A 128 -5.38 -0.57 5.84
CA VAL A 128 -4.70 0.13 4.73
C VAL A 128 -5.54 1.37 4.41
N THR A 129 -4.96 2.53 4.66
CA THR A 129 -5.67 3.81 4.58
C THR A 129 -5.08 4.71 3.52
N LEU A 130 -5.94 5.51 2.89
CA LEU A 130 -5.58 6.52 1.90
C LEU A 130 -6.03 7.89 2.41
N GLY A 131 -5.10 8.82 2.51
CA GLY A 131 -5.38 10.19 2.95
C GLY A 131 -4.15 11.07 2.91
N THR A 132 -4.29 12.34 3.23
CA THR A 132 -3.17 13.25 3.43
C THR A 132 -2.38 12.87 4.69
N ARG A 133 -1.18 13.41 4.87
CA ARG A 133 -0.37 13.17 6.07
C ARG A 133 -1.10 13.56 7.37
N GLU A 134 -1.88 14.64 7.33
CA GLU A 134 -2.66 15.11 8.47
C GLU A 134 -3.82 14.16 8.78
N GLU A 135 -4.52 13.68 7.75
CA GLU A 135 -5.59 12.68 7.87
C GLU A 135 -5.05 11.34 8.38
N GLN A 136 -3.86 10.91 7.96
CA GLN A 136 -3.21 9.70 8.45
C GLN A 136 -2.86 9.79 9.94
N ALA A 137 -2.32 10.93 10.38
CA ALA A 137 -2.06 11.18 11.80
C ALA A 137 -3.35 11.13 12.63
N ALA A 138 -4.46 11.62 12.08
CA ALA A 138 -5.77 11.53 12.73
C ALA A 138 -6.29 10.08 12.81
N VAL A 139 -6.01 9.22 11.80
CA VAL A 139 -6.35 7.78 11.87
C VAL A 139 -5.52 7.09 12.96
N GLU A 140 -4.22 7.37 13.03
CA GLU A 140 -3.36 6.80 14.08
C GLU A 140 -3.88 7.17 15.48
N ALA A 141 -4.24 8.43 15.70
CA ALA A 141 -4.83 8.89 16.97
C ALA A 141 -6.15 8.18 17.27
N LEU A 142 -7.04 8.05 16.29
CA LEU A 142 -8.33 7.36 16.44
C LEU A 142 -8.12 5.87 16.80
N VAL A 143 -7.16 5.21 16.15
CA VAL A 143 -6.85 3.79 16.41
C VAL A 143 -6.18 3.61 17.77
N ALA A 144 -5.33 4.55 18.19
CA ALA A 144 -4.68 4.52 19.49
C ALA A 144 -5.62 4.90 20.65
N GLY A 145 -6.72 5.60 20.37
CA GLY A 145 -7.62 6.14 21.38
C GLY A 145 -7.10 7.41 22.04
N ASP A 146 -6.21 8.11 21.37
CA ASP A 146 -5.68 9.39 21.83
C ASP A 146 -6.63 10.52 21.35
N ASP A 147 -7.31 11.13 22.29
CA ASP A 147 -8.12 12.34 22.09
C ASP A 147 -7.25 13.61 22.06
#